data_40eeed690017ccdcf300a7f354430511
#
_entry.id   40eeed690017ccdcf300a7f354430511
#
_cell.length_a   1.000
_cell.length_b   1.000
_cell.length_c   1.000
_cell.angle_alpha   90.00
_cell.angle_beta   90.00
_cell.angle_gamma   90.00
#
_symmetry.space_group_name_H-M   'P 1'
#
loop_
_entity.id
_entity.type
_entity.pdbx_description
1 polymer ?
#
loop_
_entity_poly.entity_id
_entity_poly.type
_entity_poly.pdbx_seq_one_letter_code
_entity_poly.pdbx_strand_id
1 'polypeptide(L)'
;MPKIIVDGKELLAKDRETILQVCERNGIYIPRYCYHPSLSIEGNCRMCLVEIEKMPKLQIACAIIASEGMIIYTQSEKVKKARQDVLEFLLINHPLDCPICDQVGECYLQDYYMEYGLRKSRFKLENKNLNQKRRDIGKYLVLDNERCILCTRCVRFCNEITKTNELFINSRGDHSFIDIKRETSINNNYSLNLADICPVGAITSKDFRFKERVYNLKSILSICLSCATGCRIKVQHNKNIVYRILPEPNPTTNTWICDIGRMSYKILYENRLIDFKIKDNFLSTKHQEGFKEIAKIISSAIEDKKEISMVLSNYLSIEDNLSLIYFAKEVLKTDKIYLDETSFEQKIEDGILLNTDKSPNSKFTSQLKKIYQIKNISQINKDSLVIGFYKDLLKLKLYSGIAFGWEIINQFDYIIPFATYFETEGSFINWQGFLRKTSKAVEPEIGILPLWKIISKLSSYFSVYPYFENIKDFEEEIKKFEYKMD
;
A
#
# COMPACT_ATOMS: atom_id res chain seq x y z
N MET A 1 -32.39 -11.71 14.56
CA MET A 1 -30.99 -12.19 14.45
C MET A 1 -30.97 -13.61 15.00
N PRO A 2 -30.64 -14.61 14.18
CA PRO A 2 -30.56 -15.98 14.64
C PRO A 2 -29.52 -16.17 15.76
N LYS A 3 -29.89 -16.93 16.80
CA LYS A 3 -29.05 -17.30 17.91
C LYS A 3 -28.48 -18.69 17.66
N ILE A 4 -27.16 -18.82 17.67
CA ILE A 4 -26.45 -20.08 17.48
C ILE A 4 -25.50 -20.34 18.66
N ILE A 5 -25.14 -21.60 18.88
CA ILE A 5 -24.14 -21.99 19.90
C ILE A 5 -22.94 -22.55 19.16
N VAL A 6 -21.77 -21.97 19.37
CA VAL A 6 -20.50 -22.41 18.77
C VAL A 6 -19.53 -22.79 19.91
N ASP A 7 -19.13 -24.05 19.96
CA ASP A 7 -18.25 -24.61 21.01
C ASP A 7 -18.68 -24.17 22.40
N GLY A 8 -20.01 -24.20 22.67
CA GLY A 8 -20.64 -23.86 23.95
C GLY A 8 -20.86 -22.36 24.19
N LYS A 9 -20.46 -21.47 23.25
CA LYS A 9 -20.70 -20.02 23.34
C LYS A 9 -21.90 -19.61 22.53
N GLU A 10 -22.81 -18.84 23.12
CA GLU A 10 -23.96 -18.26 22.42
C GLU A 10 -23.49 -17.06 21.57
N LEU A 11 -23.86 -17.06 20.29
CA LEU A 11 -23.52 -16.00 19.33
C LEU A 11 -24.77 -15.58 18.57
N LEU A 12 -24.85 -14.30 18.22
CA LEU A 12 -25.90 -13.74 17.37
C LEU A 12 -25.38 -13.59 15.94
N ALA A 13 -26.08 -14.19 14.99
CA ALA A 13 -25.80 -14.02 13.57
C ALA A 13 -26.56 -12.81 13.00
N LYS A 14 -25.95 -12.10 12.05
CA LYS A 14 -26.67 -11.12 11.23
C LYS A 14 -27.49 -11.85 10.17
N ASP A 15 -28.38 -11.09 9.49
CA ASP A 15 -29.15 -11.67 8.39
C ASP A 15 -28.22 -12.21 7.29
N ARG A 16 -28.52 -13.45 6.86
CA ARG A 16 -27.76 -14.20 5.84
C ARG A 16 -26.26 -14.39 6.11
N GLU A 17 -25.81 -14.18 7.34
CA GLU A 17 -24.41 -14.42 7.73
C GLU A 17 -24.12 -15.92 7.78
N THR A 18 -23.00 -16.33 7.17
CA THR A 18 -22.58 -17.74 7.23
C THR A 18 -21.97 -18.09 8.60
N ILE A 19 -21.93 -19.37 8.95
CA ILE A 19 -21.30 -19.84 10.19
C ILE A 19 -19.84 -19.32 10.29
N LEU A 20 -19.09 -19.36 9.20
CA LEU A 20 -17.72 -18.87 9.15
C LEU A 20 -17.64 -17.37 9.49
N GLN A 21 -18.52 -16.55 8.92
CA GLN A 21 -18.54 -15.10 9.15
C GLN A 21 -18.93 -14.76 10.60
N VAL A 22 -19.93 -15.46 11.16
CA VAL A 22 -20.28 -15.30 12.59
C VAL A 22 -19.09 -15.64 13.48
N CYS A 23 -18.42 -16.76 13.23
CA CYS A 23 -17.24 -17.19 13.98
C CYS A 23 -16.11 -16.17 13.89
N GLU A 24 -15.78 -15.71 12.68
CA GLU A 24 -14.71 -14.74 12.43
C GLU A 24 -14.95 -13.41 13.17
N ARG A 25 -16.17 -12.89 13.10
CA ARG A 25 -16.57 -11.66 13.80
C ARG A 25 -16.49 -11.77 15.33
N ASN A 26 -16.60 -12.99 15.86
CA ASN A 26 -16.52 -13.25 17.30
C ASN A 26 -15.17 -13.85 17.72
N GLY A 27 -14.13 -13.75 16.89
CA GLY A 27 -12.77 -14.19 17.21
C GLY A 27 -12.58 -15.72 17.23
N ILE A 28 -13.53 -16.49 16.70
CA ILE A 28 -13.42 -17.95 16.55
C ILE A 28 -12.86 -18.25 15.16
N TYR A 29 -11.62 -18.73 15.13
CA TYR A 29 -10.94 -19.03 13.87
C TYR A 29 -11.35 -20.40 13.33
N ILE A 30 -11.78 -20.43 12.06
CA ILE A 30 -12.03 -21.66 11.30
C ILE A 30 -11.06 -21.69 10.10
N PRO A 31 -10.21 -22.75 9.96
CA PRO A 31 -9.22 -22.85 8.89
C PRO A 31 -9.89 -22.93 7.53
N ARG A 32 -9.28 -22.29 6.51
CA ARG A 32 -9.85 -22.18 5.16
C ARG A 32 -8.80 -21.84 4.10
N TYR A 33 -8.98 -22.34 2.88
CA TYR A 33 -8.14 -21.92 1.74
C TYR A 33 -8.92 -21.13 0.70
N CYS A 34 -10.06 -21.64 0.22
CA CYS A 34 -10.77 -21.04 -0.91
C CYS A 34 -11.57 -19.79 -0.54
N TYR A 35 -12.07 -19.67 0.69
CA TYR A 35 -12.85 -18.52 1.13
C TYR A 35 -11.97 -17.26 1.26
N HIS A 36 -12.46 -16.15 0.73
CA HIS A 36 -11.93 -14.81 0.93
C HIS A 36 -13.12 -13.84 1.12
N PRO A 37 -13.08 -12.92 2.12
CA PRO A 37 -14.25 -12.08 2.45
C PRO A 37 -14.73 -11.18 1.30
N SER A 38 -13.84 -10.83 0.37
CA SER A 38 -14.15 -9.96 -0.77
C SER A 38 -14.32 -10.71 -2.10
N LEU A 39 -14.48 -12.04 -2.07
CA LEU A 39 -14.74 -12.87 -3.25
C LEU A 39 -15.94 -13.78 -3.01
N SER A 40 -16.57 -14.24 -4.08
CA SER A 40 -17.66 -15.22 -4.00
C SER A 40 -17.24 -16.50 -3.27
N ILE A 41 -18.19 -17.23 -2.73
CA ILE A 41 -17.94 -18.47 -1.97
C ILE A 41 -17.80 -19.63 -2.94
N GLU A 42 -16.64 -20.29 -2.98
CA GLU A 42 -16.40 -21.46 -3.82
C GLU A 42 -16.75 -22.78 -3.12
N GLY A 43 -16.43 -22.90 -1.83
CA GLY A 43 -16.72 -24.09 -1.03
C GLY A 43 -15.96 -25.36 -1.42
N ASN A 44 -14.91 -25.29 -2.24
CA ASN A 44 -14.22 -26.45 -2.84
C ASN A 44 -13.12 -27.04 -1.93
N CYS A 45 -12.44 -26.25 -1.07
CA CYS A 45 -11.27 -26.73 -0.33
C CYS A 45 -11.59 -27.65 0.86
N ARG A 46 -12.80 -27.64 1.35
CA ARG A 46 -13.28 -28.47 2.48
C ARG A 46 -12.52 -28.29 3.81
N MET A 47 -11.63 -27.33 3.92
CA MET A 47 -10.88 -27.10 5.15
C MET A 47 -11.74 -26.51 6.27
N CYS A 48 -12.80 -25.78 5.94
CA CYS A 48 -13.71 -25.13 6.89
C CYS A 48 -14.85 -26.03 7.39
N LEU A 49 -14.71 -27.35 7.34
CA LEU A 49 -15.71 -28.27 7.85
C LEU A 49 -15.92 -28.08 9.35
N VAL A 50 -17.21 -28.10 9.75
CA VAL A 50 -17.68 -28.07 11.15
C VAL A 50 -18.74 -29.15 11.37
N GLU A 51 -18.91 -29.58 12.60
CA GLU A 51 -19.98 -30.48 13.00
C GLU A 51 -21.18 -29.65 13.48
N ILE A 52 -22.38 -29.98 12.99
CA ILE A 52 -23.61 -29.37 13.44
C ILE A 52 -24.48 -30.46 14.06
N GLU A 53 -24.95 -30.20 15.26
CA GLU A 53 -25.77 -31.19 15.98
C GLU A 53 -27.01 -31.59 15.15
N LYS A 54 -27.38 -32.85 15.21
CA LYS A 54 -28.47 -33.46 14.41
C LYS A 54 -28.20 -33.52 12.87
N MET A 55 -27.04 -33.10 12.39
CA MET A 55 -26.64 -33.32 11.00
C MET A 55 -25.65 -34.49 10.88
N PRO A 56 -25.93 -35.53 10.08
CA PRO A 56 -25.09 -36.73 10.02
C PRO A 56 -23.71 -36.48 9.38
N LYS A 57 -23.63 -35.47 8.48
CA LYS A 57 -22.41 -35.10 7.74
C LYS A 57 -21.87 -33.77 8.21
N LEU A 58 -20.54 -33.64 8.21
CA LEU A 58 -19.89 -32.35 8.40
C LEU A 58 -20.30 -31.34 7.33
N GLN A 59 -20.44 -30.08 7.71
CA GLN A 59 -20.88 -29.00 6.85
C GLN A 59 -19.77 -28.00 6.60
N ILE A 60 -19.80 -27.29 5.47
CA ILE A 60 -18.83 -26.24 5.15
C ILE A 60 -19.27 -24.91 5.78
N ALA A 61 -18.56 -24.45 6.79
CA ALA A 61 -18.91 -23.22 7.51
C ALA A 61 -18.97 -21.98 6.62
N CYS A 62 -18.20 -21.95 5.53
CA CYS A 62 -18.14 -20.78 4.63
C CYS A 62 -19.41 -20.58 3.78
N ALA A 63 -20.26 -21.61 3.60
CA ALA A 63 -21.44 -21.53 2.74
C ALA A 63 -22.76 -21.79 3.48
N ILE A 64 -22.72 -22.37 4.67
CA ILE A 64 -23.94 -22.61 5.45
C ILE A 64 -24.33 -21.34 6.21
N ILE A 65 -25.54 -20.85 5.95
CA ILE A 65 -26.11 -19.70 6.63
C ILE A 65 -26.46 -20.12 8.07
N ALA A 66 -26.05 -19.31 9.04
CA ALA A 66 -26.38 -19.51 10.44
C ALA A 66 -27.89 -19.36 10.67
N SER A 67 -28.53 -20.38 11.27
CA SER A 67 -29.96 -20.43 11.54
C SER A 67 -30.23 -20.63 13.02
N GLU A 68 -31.44 -20.21 13.47
CA GLU A 68 -31.83 -20.25 14.87
C GLU A 68 -31.67 -21.64 15.49
N GLY A 69 -31.06 -21.70 16.66
CA GLY A 69 -30.91 -22.91 17.45
C GLY A 69 -29.82 -23.90 16.97
N MET A 70 -28.98 -23.51 15.96
CA MET A 70 -27.85 -24.36 15.55
C MET A 70 -26.83 -24.50 16.67
N ILE A 71 -26.40 -25.74 16.94
CA ILE A 71 -25.30 -26.08 17.86
C ILE A 71 -24.15 -26.60 16.98
N ILE A 72 -23.00 -25.93 17.04
CA ILE A 72 -21.89 -26.11 16.14
C ILE A 72 -20.62 -26.41 16.93
N TYR A 73 -19.88 -27.40 16.49
CA TYR A 73 -18.59 -27.80 17.05
C TYR A 73 -17.51 -27.60 16.00
N THR A 74 -16.55 -26.71 16.30
CA THR A 74 -15.46 -26.37 15.37
C THR A 74 -14.21 -27.20 15.61
N GLN A 75 -14.11 -27.92 16.74
CA GLN A 75 -12.92 -28.65 17.16
C GLN A 75 -13.21 -30.10 17.63
N SER A 76 -14.38 -30.69 17.23
CA SER A 76 -14.65 -32.08 17.55
C SER A 76 -13.62 -33.03 16.89
N GLU A 77 -13.44 -34.23 17.45
CA GLU A 77 -12.52 -35.23 16.88
C GLU A 77 -12.85 -35.57 15.42
N LYS A 78 -14.13 -35.58 15.06
CA LYS A 78 -14.62 -35.79 13.70
C LYS A 78 -14.17 -34.65 12.76
N VAL A 79 -14.22 -33.40 13.24
CA VAL A 79 -13.76 -32.21 12.49
C VAL A 79 -12.25 -32.23 12.32
N LYS A 80 -11.48 -32.49 13.37
CA LYS A 80 -10.02 -32.62 13.33
C LYS A 80 -9.57 -33.68 12.34
N LYS A 81 -10.20 -34.85 12.42
CA LYS A 81 -9.93 -35.95 11.48
C LYS A 81 -10.19 -35.56 10.02
N ALA A 82 -11.31 -34.90 9.74
CA ALA A 82 -11.63 -34.44 8.39
C ALA A 82 -10.62 -33.42 7.86
N ARG A 83 -10.16 -32.47 8.69
CA ARG A 83 -9.09 -31.52 8.31
C ARG A 83 -7.77 -32.23 8.02
N GLN A 84 -7.43 -33.22 8.82
CA GLN A 84 -6.25 -34.06 8.61
C GLN A 84 -6.32 -34.77 7.25
N ASP A 85 -7.46 -35.38 6.92
CA ASP A 85 -7.65 -36.07 5.65
C ASP A 85 -7.57 -35.08 4.45
N VAL A 86 -8.15 -33.87 4.57
CA VAL A 86 -8.01 -32.81 3.56
C VAL A 86 -6.55 -32.44 3.35
N LEU A 87 -5.78 -32.26 4.42
CA LEU A 87 -4.35 -31.95 4.34
C LEU A 87 -3.57 -33.06 3.63
N GLU A 88 -3.83 -34.33 3.96
CA GLU A 88 -3.18 -35.45 3.28
C GLU A 88 -3.44 -35.43 1.76
N PHE A 89 -4.69 -35.19 1.34
CA PHE A 89 -5.01 -35.08 -0.10
C PHE A 89 -4.26 -33.94 -0.75
N LEU A 90 -4.18 -32.78 -0.14
CA LEU A 90 -3.41 -31.65 -0.67
C LEU A 90 -1.91 -31.95 -0.79
N LEU A 91 -1.36 -32.69 0.18
CA LEU A 91 0.06 -33.00 0.25
C LEU A 91 0.51 -34.14 -0.65
N ILE A 92 -0.40 -34.96 -1.21
CA ILE A 92 -0.06 -36.04 -2.13
C ILE A 92 0.82 -35.52 -3.28
N ASN A 93 0.43 -34.40 -3.91
CA ASN A 93 1.13 -33.82 -5.06
C ASN A 93 1.95 -32.58 -4.71
N HIS A 94 1.72 -31.96 -3.54
CA HIS A 94 2.44 -30.75 -3.17
C HIS A 94 3.96 -31.02 -3.04
N PRO A 95 4.84 -30.18 -3.66
CA PRO A 95 6.29 -30.40 -3.59
C PRO A 95 6.86 -30.10 -2.23
N LEU A 96 7.98 -30.73 -1.87
CA LEU A 96 8.73 -30.47 -0.63
C LEU A 96 9.65 -29.24 -0.80
N ASP A 97 9.11 -28.17 -1.35
CA ASP A 97 9.83 -26.96 -1.74
C ASP A 97 9.88 -25.88 -0.63
N CYS A 98 9.43 -26.15 0.59
CA CYS A 98 9.38 -25.12 1.66
C CYS A 98 10.71 -24.37 1.83
N PRO A 99 11.89 -24.98 1.80
CA PRO A 99 13.16 -24.27 1.95
C PRO A 99 13.41 -23.22 0.85
N ILE A 100 12.86 -23.44 -0.35
CA ILE A 100 13.01 -22.55 -1.53
C ILE A 100 11.69 -21.88 -1.92
N CYS A 101 10.66 -22.00 -1.11
CA CYS A 101 9.35 -21.37 -1.33
C CYS A 101 9.29 -20.02 -0.63
N ASP A 102 8.86 -19.00 -1.35
CA ASP A 102 8.81 -17.62 -0.85
C ASP A 102 7.65 -17.38 0.13
N GLN A 103 6.69 -18.29 0.17
CA GLN A 103 5.51 -18.21 1.06
C GLN A 103 5.78 -18.69 2.49
N VAL A 104 6.97 -19.20 2.80
CA VAL A 104 7.31 -19.66 4.15
C VAL A 104 7.17 -18.54 5.17
N GLY A 105 6.40 -18.80 6.24
CA GLY A 105 6.07 -17.84 7.29
C GLY A 105 4.72 -17.13 7.10
N GLU A 106 4.05 -17.32 5.95
CA GLU A 106 2.69 -16.84 5.67
C GLU A 106 1.87 -17.86 4.86
N CYS A 107 2.30 -19.13 4.84
CA CYS A 107 1.66 -20.19 4.06
C CYS A 107 0.60 -20.93 4.88
N TYR A 108 -0.67 -20.78 4.54
CA TYR A 108 -1.77 -21.45 5.21
C TYR A 108 -1.65 -22.97 5.18
N LEU A 109 -1.06 -23.56 4.12
CA LEU A 109 -0.86 -25.00 4.07
C LEU A 109 0.16 -25.45 5.13
N GLN A 110 1.23 -24.68 5.33
CA GLN A 110 2.24 -24.95 6.35
C GLN A 110 1.67 -24.80 7.76
N ASP A 111 0.93 -23.72 8.01
CA ASP A 111 0.33 -23.44 9.32
C ASP A 111 -0.68 -24.53 9.71
N TYR A 112 -1.57 -24.91 8.79
CA TYR A 112 -2.56 -25.97 9.06
C TYR A 112 -1.92 -27.35 9.14
N TYR A 113 -0.81 -27.59 8.41
CA TYR A 113 -0.06 -28.81 8.59
C TYR A 113 0.56 -28.93 9.99
N MET A 114 1.07 -27.85 10.54
CA MET A 114 1.60 -27.85 11.90
C MET A 114 0.53 -28.13 12.95
N GLU A 115 -0.71 -27.71 12.70
CA GLU A 115 -1.84 -27.89 13.63
C GLU A 115 -2.54 -29.27 13.50
N TYR A 116 -2.80 -29.71 12.25
CA TYR A 116 -3.62 -30.89 11.97
C TYR A 116 -2.87 -32.02 11.24
N GLY A 117 -1.67 -31.79 10.73
CA GLY A 117 -0.98 -32.70 9.84
C GLY A 117 -0.50 -33.99 10.52
N LEU A 118 -0.42 -35.06 9.73
CA LEU A 118 0.20 -36.32 10.14
C LEU A 118 1.72 -36.22 9.99
N ARG A 119 2.46 -36.73 10.96
CA ARG A 119 3.93 -36.77 10.90
C ARG A 119 4.47 -37.70 9.82
N LYS A 120 3.72 -38.75 9.44
CA LYS A 120 4.08 -39.72 8.40
C LYS A 120 3.00 -39.75 7.33
N SER A 121 3.41 -39.71 6.06
CA SER A 121 2.51 -39.92 4.95
C SER A 121 2.03 -41.38 4.91
N ARG A 122 0.75 -41.57 4.66
CA ARG A 122 0.18 -42.91 4.35
C ARG A 122 0.31 -43.27 2.87
N PHE A 123 0.69 -42.30 2.02
CA PHE A 123 0.83 -42.48 0.58
C PHE A 123 2.29 -42.62 0.19
N LYS A 124 2.54 -43.40 -0.89
CA LYS A 124 3.84 -43.48 -1.53
C LYS A 124 4.09 -42.19 -2.31
N LEU A 125 5.21 -41.52 -2.04
CA LEU A 125 5.51 -40.19 -2.60
C LEU A 125 6.14 -40.27 -4.02
N GLU A 126 6.37 -41.46 -4.54
CA GLU A 126 7.11 -41.68 -5.78
C GLU A 126 6.35 -41.28 -7.05
N ASN A 127 5.01 -41.18 -6.97
CA ASN A 127 4.13 -40.96 -8.11
C ASN A 127 3.36 -39.63 -8.00
N LYS A 128 4.05 -38.54 -7.71
CA LYS A 128 3.43 -37.22 -7.73
C LYS A 128 3.11 -36.75 -9.15
N ASN A 129 1.93 -36.21 -9.37
CA ASN A 129 1.61 -35.49 -10.59
C ASN A 129 2.42 -34.21 -10.67
N LEU A 130 3.32 -34.14 -11.66
CA LEU A 130 4.17 -32.98 -11.88
C LEU A 130 3.47 -32.00 -12.81
N ASN A 131 3.47 -30.73 -12.44
CA ASN A 131 2.96 -29.62 -13.21
C ASN A 131 4.08 -28.64 -13.60
N GLN A 132 3.74 -27.65 -14.39
CA GLN A 132 4.70 -26.64 -14.82
C GLN A 132 5.13 -25.77 -13.64
N LYS A 133 6.45 -25.73 -13.37
CA LYS A 133 7.08 -24.87 -12.39
C LYS A 133 7.44 -23.50 -12.98
N ARG A 134 7.40 -22.47 -12.13
CA ARG A 134 8.05 -21.14 -12.33
C ARG A 134 7.77 -20.51 -13.69
N ARG A 135 6.50 -20.47 -14.08
CA ARG A 135 6.07 -19.80 -15.30
C ARG A 135 5.85 -18.30 -15.02
N ASP A 136 6.44 -17.46 -15.83
CA ASP A 136 6.09 -16.03 -15.86
C ASP A 136 4.68 -15.84 -16.41
N ILE A 137 3.83 -15.15 -15.64
CA ILE A 137 2.42 -14.93 -16.02
C ILE A 137 2.06 -13.45 -16.18
N GLY A 138 3.04 -12.57 -16.18
CA GLY A 138 2.87 -11.13 -16.34
C GLY A 138 4.08 -10.35 -15.84
N LYS A 139 3.97 -9.03 -15.84
CA LYS A 139 5.06 -8.12 -15.45
C LYS A 139 5.63 -8.43 -14.06
N TYR A 140 4.76 -8.72 -13.09
CA TYR A 140 5.13 -8.78 -11.69
C TYR A 140 5.01 -10.16 -11.05
N LEU A 141 4.49 -11.18 -11.75
CA LEU A 141 4.06 -12.43 -11.15
C LEU A 141 4.74 -13.66 -11.74
N VAL A 142 4.98 -14.63 -10.87
CA VAL A 142 5.40 -16.02 -11.23
C VAL A 142 4.34 -16.98 -10.71
N LEU A 143 3.95 -17.95 -11.53
CA LEU A 143 3.09 -19.07 -11.18
C LEU A 143 3.88 -20.37 -11.12
N ASP A 144 3.71 -21.11 -10.03
CA ASP A 144 4.21 -22.47 -9.85
C ASP A 144 3.01 -23.41 -9.60
N ASN A 145 2.61 -24.12 -10.63
CA ASN A 145 1.42 -24.98 -10.56
C ASN A 145 1.60 -26.22 -9.68
N GLU A 146 2.82 -26.68 -9.42
CA GLU A 146 3.03 -27.79 -8.48
C GLU A 146 2.67 -27.40 -7.03
N ARG A 147 2.79 -26.10 -6.69
CA ARG A 147 2.42 -25.58 -5.37
C ARG A 147 0.94 -25.22 -5.27
N CYS A 148 0.23 -25.20 -6.41
CA CYS A 148 -1.16 -24.79 -6.46
C CYS A 148 -2.08 -25.83 -5.80
N ILE A 149 -2.99 -25.37 -4.93
CA ILE A 149 -4.01 -26.20 -4.28
C ILE A 149 -5.41 -26.01 -4.89
N LEU A 150 -5.49 -25.41 -6.06
CA LEU A 150 -6.74 -25.17 -6.80
C LEU A 150 -7.86 -24.48 -5.99
N CYS A 151 -7.49 -23.57 -5.11
CA CYS A 151 -8.45 -22.83 -4.30
C CYS A 151 -9.26 -21.78 -5.08
N THR A 152 -8.92 -21.52 -6.31
CA THR A 152 -9.58 -20.60 -7.27
C THR A 152 -9.66 -19.12 -6.90
N ARG A 153 -9.05 -18.68 -5.78
CA ARG A 153 -9.08 -17.25 -5.41
C ARG A 153 -8.59 -16.34 -6.54
N CYS A 154 -7.49 -16.72 -7.21
CA CYS A 154 -6.91 -15.94 -8.30
C CYS A 154 -7.84 -15.85 -9.52
N VAL A 155 -8.51 -16.93 -9.89
CA VAL A 155 -9.48 -16.96 -10.99
C VAL A 155 -10.67 -16.05 -10.67
N ARG A 156 -11.24 -16.19 -9.46
CA ARG A 156 -12.38 -15.34 -9.02
C ARG A 156 -11.99 -13.88 -8.92
N PHE A 157 -10.78 -13.57 -8.47
CA PHE A 157 -10.29 -12.19 -8.44
C PHE A 157 -10.26 -11.58 -9.85
N CYS A 158 -9.73 -12.29 -10.83
CA CYS A 158 -9.69 -11.83 -12.22
C CYS A 158 -11.09 -11.71 -12.83
N ASN A 159 -12.04 -12.52 -12.40
CA ASN A 159 -13.40 -12.50 -12.94
C ASN A 159 -14.31 -11.46 -12.25
N GLU A 160 -14.20 -11.34 -10.94
CA GLU A 160 -15.14 -10.56 -10.12
C GLU A 160 -14.64 -9.14 -9.85
N ILE A 161 -13.35 -8.98 -9.58
CA ILE A 161 -12.75 -7.70 -9.17
C ILE A 161 -12.21 -6.94 -10.37
N THR A 162 -11.23 -7.50 -11.08
CA THR A 162 -10.63 -6.82 -12.24
C THR A 162 -11.43 -6.99 -13.52
N LYS A 163 -12.29 -7.99 -13.60
CA LYS A 163 -13.13 -8.33 -14.77
C LYS A 163 -12.31 -8.61 -16.05
N THR A 164 -11.04 -8.95 -15.90
CA THR A 164 -10.11 -9.21 -17.00
C THR A 164 -10.16 -10.66 -17.49
N ASN A 165 -10.64 -11.59 -16.65
CA ASN A 165 -10.77 -13.00 -16.97
C ASN A 165 -9.48 -13.64 -17.54
N GLU A 166 -8.31 -13.22 -17.04
CA GLU A 166 -7.00 -13.65 -17.55
C GLU A 166 -6.66 -15.08 -17.13
N LEU A 167 -7.10 -15.50 -15.93
CA LEU A 167 -6.84 -16.84 -15.37
C LEU A 167 -8.05 -17.75 -15.45
N PHE A 168 -7.81 -19.04 -15.69
CA PHE A 168 -8.86 -20.06 -15.69
C PHE A 168 -8.30 -21.41 -15.21
N ILE A 169 -9.20 -22.36 -14.94
CA ILE A 169 -8.84 -23.74 -14.63
C ILE A 169 -8.77 -24.49 -15.95
N ASN A 170 -7.60 -25.02 -16.27
CA ASN A 170 -7.39 -25.90 -17.41
C ASN A 170 -7.52 -27.37 -16.98
N SER A 171 -8.03 -28.22 -17.86
CA SER A 171 -8.24 -29.65 -17.65
C SER A 171 -9.28 -29.99 -16.57
N ARG A 172 -9.40 -31.27 -16.21
CA ARG A 172 -10.39 -31.76 -15.23
C ARG A 172 -9.77 -32.84 -14.33
N GLY A 173 -10.37 -33.01 -13.14
CA GLY A 173 -9.95 -34.01 -12.17
C GLY A 173 -8.54 -33.76 -11.62
N ASP A 174 -7.75 -34.79 -11.55
CA ASP A 174 -6.37 -34.79 -11.02
C ASP A 174 -5.35 -34.08 -11.93
N HIS A 175 -5.70 -33.82 -13.17
CA HIS A 175 -4.90 -33.05 -14.13
C HIS A 175 -5.25 -31.56 -14.17
N SER A 176 -6.15 -31.09 -13.32
CA SER A 176 -6.53 -29.67 -13.27
C SER A 176 -5.37 -28.79 -12.81
N PHE A 177 -5.20 -27.65 -13.47
CA PHE A 177 -4.22 -26.64 -13.09
C PHE A 177 -4.69 -25.24 -13.47
N ILE A 178 -4.09 -24.22 -12.88
CA ILE A 178 -4.37 -22.82 -13.22
C ILE A 178 -3.56 -22.47 -14.47
N ASP A 179 -4.24 -21.90 -15.45
CA ASP A 179 -3.63 -21.46 -16.70
C ASP A 179 -4.04 -20.02 -17.03
N ILE A 180 -3.27 -19.44 -17.93
CA ILE A 180 -3.51 -18.10 -18.48
C ILE A 180 -4.06 -18.23 -19.90
N LYS A 181 -4.98 -17.37 -20.28
CA LYS A 181 -5.49 -17.34 -21.66
C LYS A 181 -4.34 -17.18 -22.65
N ARG A 182 -4.41 -17.90 -23.78
CA ARG A 182 -3.40 -17.84 -24.84
C ARG A 182 -3.16 -16.38 -25.25
N GLU A 183 -1.91 -16.04 -25.52
CA GLU A 183 -1.47 -14.72 -26.00
C GLU A 183 -1.79 -13.55 -25.04
N THR A 184 -2.14 -13.85 -23.78
CA THR A 184 -2.36 -12.85 -22.76
C THR A 184 -1.30 -12.94 -21.67
N SER A 185 -1.15 -11.84 -20.92
CA SER A 185 -0.37 -11.79 -19.70
C SER A 185 -1.15 -11.00 -18.65
N ILE A 186 -0.90 -11.26 -17.37
CA ILE A 186 -1.56 -10.51 -16.30
C ILE A 186 -0.90 -9.14 -16.18
N ASN A 187 -1.56 -8.14 -16.76
CA ASN A 187 -1.06 -6.75 -16.79
C ASN A 187 -2.10 -5.74 -16.29
N ASN A 188 -3.16 -6.20 -15.62
CA ASN A 188 -4.10 -5.28 -14.99
C ASN A 188 -3.44 -4.53 -13.83
N ASN A 189 -4.00 -3.38 -13.46
CA ASN A 189 -3.46 -2.48 -12.43
C ASN A 189 -3.48 -3.04 -11.00
N TYR A 190 -3.96 -4.27 -10.78
CA TYR A 190 -4.13 -4.92 -9.47
C TYR A 190 -3.47 -6.29 -9.41
N SER A 191 -2.62 -6.61 -10.36
CA SER A 191 -2.06 -7.94 -10.56
C SER A 191 -1.37 -8.51 -9.32
N LEU A 192 -0.64 -7.69 -8.58
CA LEU A 192 0.09 -8.10 -7.38
C LEU A 192 -0.79 -8.56 -6.21
N ASN A 193 -2.11 -8.22 -6.20
CA ASN A 193 -3.02 -8.79 -5.21
C ASN A 193 -3.17 -10.30 -5.36
N LEU A 194 -2.92 -10.86 -6.53
CA LEU A 194 -2.93 -12.31 -6.75
C LEU A 194 -1.89 -13.04 -5.91
N ALA A 195 -0.74 -12.42 -5.65
CA ALA A 195 0.28 -12.97 -4.76
C ALA A 195 -0.20 -12.94 -3.29
N ASP A 196 -0.89 -11.86 -2.87
CA ASP A 196 -1.37 -11.73 -1.49
C ASP A 196 -2.51 -12.71 -1.17
N ILE A 197 -3.45 -12.90 -2.10
CA ILE A 197 -4.61 -13.77 -1.88
C ILE A 197 -4.30 -15.25 -2.09
N CYS A 198 -3.15 -15.58 -2.68
CA CYS A 198 -2.74 -16.97 -2.85
C CYS A 198 -2.36 -17.56 -1.47
N PRO A 199 -3.11 -18.56 -0.97
CA PRO A 199 -2.88 -19.08 0.39
C PRO A 199 -1.60 -19.93 0.51
N VAL A 200 -0.92 -20.16 -0.61
CA VAL A 200 0.30 -20.98 -0.74
C VAL A 200 1.29 -20.29 -1.70
N GLY A 201 2.50 -20.82 -1.82
CA GLY A 201 3.53 -20.26 -2.71
C GLY A 201 3.36 -20.54 -4.20
N ALA A 202 2.12 -20.69 -4.70
CA ALA A 202 1.87 -20.93 -6.11
C ALA A 202 1.97 -19.67 -6.96
N ILE A 203 1.39 -18.54 -6.51
CA ILE A 203 1.58 -17.24 -7.15
C ILE A 203 2.41 -16.35 -6.23
N THR A 204 3.54 -15.87 -6.74
CA THR A 204 4.49 -15.04 -5.97
C THR A 204 4.88 -13.80 -6.75
N SER A 205 5.21 -12.72 -6.03
CA SER A 205 5.71 -11.48 -6.62
C SER A 205 7.16 -11.63 -7.06
N LYS A 206 7.49 -11.29 -8.31
CA LYS A 206 8.87 -11.23 -8.81
C LYS A 206 9.72 -10.25 -8.01
N ASP A 207 9.13 -9.15 -7.57
CA ASP A 207 9.83 -8.09 -6.85
C ASP A 207 10.26 -8.51 -5.45
N PHE A 208 9.41 -9.22 -4.72
CA PHE A 208 9.71 -9.66 -3.34
C PHE A 208 10.45 -11.00 -3.30
N ARG A 209 10.28 -11.85 -4.31
CA ARG A 209 10.79 -13.22 -4.35
C ARG A 209 12.28 -13.30 -4.01
N PHE A 210 12.61 -14.16 -3.04
CA PHE A 210 13.97 -14.45 -2.55
C PHE A 210 14.75 -13.28 -1.95
N LYS A 211 14.09 -12.18 -1.61
CA LYS A 211 14.75 -11.04 -0.98
C LYS A 211 14.83 -11.14 0.53
N GLU A 212 13.74 -11.53 1.17
CA GLU A 212 13.68 -11.60 2.64
C GLU A 212 12.62 -12.62 3.09
N ARG A 213 12.80 -13.18 4.27
CA ARG A 213 11.79 -14.05 4.90
C ARG A 213 10.78 -13.23 5.68
N VAL A 214 9.51 -13.59 5.54
CA VAL A 214 8.39 -12.80 6.09
C VAL A 214 8.48 -12.65 7.62
N TYR A 215 8.95 -13.68 8.33
CA TYR A 215 9.11 -13.66 9.79
C TYR A 215 10.20 -12.70 10.28
N ASN A 216 11.08 -12.20 9.41
CA ASN A 216 12.05 -11.15 9.73
C ASN A 216 11.47 -9.74 9.51
N LEU A 217 10.36 -9.61 8.81
CA LEU A 217 9.80 -8.32 8.44
C LEU A 217 9.01 -7.71 9.60
N LYS A 218 9.22 -6.43 9.81
CA LYS A 218 8.35 -5.57 10.63
C LYS A 218 7.33 -4.89 9.72
N SER A 219 6.16 -4.60 10.27
CA SER A 219 5.07 -3.93 9.54
C SER A 219 4.73 -2.61 10.21
N ILE A 220 4.66 -1.55 9.43
CA ILE A 220 4.19 -0.23 9.85
C ILE A 220 2.96 0.14 9.04
N LEU A 221 1.91 0.61 9.71
CA LEU A 221 0.72 1.14 9.08
C LEU A 221 1.02 2.54 8.54
N SER A 222 0.64 2.78 7.29
CA SER A 222 0.83 4.06 6.60
C SER A 222 -0.25 4.24 5.53
N ILE A 223 -0.08 5.24 4.68
CA ILE A 223 -0.97 5.51 3.55
C ILE A 223 -0.20 5.56 2.23
N CYS A 224 -0.88 5.18 1.16
CA CYS A 224 -0.36 5.32 -0.20
C CYS A 224 -0.62 6.74 -0.72
N LEU A 225 0.40 7.39 -1.27
CA LEU A 225 0.34 8.75 -1.81
C LEU A 225 0.42 8.81 -3.34
N SER A 226 0.10 7.70 -4.02
CA SER A 226 0.15 7.67 -5.50
C SER A 226 -1.06 8.33 -6.17
N CYS A 227 -2.15 8.57 -5.44
CA CYS A 227 -3.34 9.28 -5.91
C CYS A 227 -4.21 9.76 -4.73
N ALA A 228 -5.25 10.53 -5.03
CA ALA A 228 -6.16 11.11 -4.03
C ALA A 228 -6.95 10.08 -3.20
N THR A 229 -6.99 8.81 -3.57
CA THR A 229 -7.66 7.75 -2.77
C THR A 229 -7.02 7.60 -1.39
N GLY A 230 -5.68 7.71 -1.28
CA GLY A 230 -4.99 7.62 -0.01
C GLY A 230 -5.24 6.27 0.69
N CYS A 231 -5.04 5.14 -0.01
CA CYS A 231 -5.28 3.80 0.52
C CYS A 231 -4.45 3.53 1.78
N ARG A 232 -5.04 2.87 2.79
CA ARG A 232 -4.26 2.38 3.94
C ARG A 232 -3.39 1.20 3.51
N ILE A 233 -2.16 1.21 3.97
CA ILE A 233 -1.14 0.22 3.59
C ILE A 233 -0.34 -0.26 4.81
N LYS A 234 0.18 -1.47 4.69
CA LYS A 234 1.26 -2.00 5.53
C LYS A 234 2.57 -1.93 4.76
N VAL A 235 3.49 -1.13 5.25
CA VAL A 235 4.87 -1.08 4.75
C VAL A 235 5.68 -2.11 5.50
N GLN A 236 6.22 -3.10 4.79
CA GLN A 236 7.04 -4.15 5.38
C GLN A 236 8.51 -3.91 5.13
N HIS A 237 9.27 -3.83 6.23
CA HIS A 237 10.68 -3.47 6.22
C HIS A 237 11.52 -4.33 7.19
N ASN A 238 12.81 -4.38 6.95
CA ASN A 238 13.80 -4.94 7.86
C ASN A 238 15.15 -4.23 7.65
N LYS A 239 15.91 -3.98 8.72
CA LYS A 239 17.27 -3.35 8.67
C LYS A 239 17.31 -2.09 7.79
N ASN A 240 16.34 -1.22 7.97
CA ASN A 240 16.20 0.04 7.21
C ASN A 240 15.94 -0.13 5.68
N ILE A 241 15.45 -1.30 5.24
CA ILE A 241 15.10 -1.58 3.86
C ILE A 241 13.61 -1.92 3.77
N VAL A 242 12.87 -1.24 2.90
CA VAL A 242 11.48 -1.58 2.57
C VAL A 242 11.51 -2.68 1.50
N TYR A 243 10.82 -3.78 1.78
CA TYR A 243 10.78 -4.94 0.88
C TYR A 243 9.51 -5.04 0.07
N ARG A 244 8.36 -4.68 0.67
CA ARG A 244 7.07 -4.71 -0.01
C ARG A 244 6.00 -3.86 0.72
N ILE A 245 4.94 -3.55 -0.01
CA ILE A 245 3.74 -2.90 0.50
C ILE A 245 2.57 -3.87 0.34
N LEU A 246 1.77 -4.02 1.39
CA LEU A 246 0.54 -4.80 1.41
C LEU A 246 -0.67 -3.88 1.64
N PRO A 247 -1.87 -4.25 1.17
CA PRO A 247 -3.09 -3.53 1.54
C PRO A 247 -3.39 -3.71 3.03
N GLU A 248 -3.93 -2.67 3.65
CA GLU A 248 -4.58 -2.75 4.96
C GLU A 248 -6.07 -2.58 4.77
N PRO A 249 -6.88 -3.64 4.97
CA PRO A 249 -8.32 -3.57 4.80
C PRO A 249 -8.95 -2.48 5.66
N ASN A 250 -9.79 -1.67 5.05
CA ASN A 250 -10.44 -0.54 5.70
C ASN A 250 -11.84 -0.33 5.10
N PRO A 251 -12.86 0.03 5.91
CA PRO A 251 -14.21 0.30 5.40
C PRO A 251 -14.29 1.44 4.38
N THR A 252 -13.37 2.42 4.46
CA THR A 252 -13.34 3.60 3.58
C THR A 252 -12.50 3.42 2.32
N THR A 253 -11.59 2.44 2.32
CA THR A 253 -10.83 2.00 1.15
C THR A 253 -11.06 0.51 0.97
N ASN A 254 -10.84 0.00 -0.21
CA ASN A 254 -11.06 -1.41 -0.52
C ASN A 254 -10.03 -2.32 0.18
N THR A 255 -10.28 -3.63 0.16
CA THR A 255 -9.34 -4.69 0.55
C THR A 255 -8.08 -4.72 -0.33
N TRP A 256 -8.13 -4.07 -1.49
CA TRP A 256 -7.12 -4.14 -2.54
C TRP A 256 -6.20 -2.92 -2.56
N ILE A 257 -5.05 -3.06 -3.21
CA ILE A 257 -4.16 -1.96 -3.56
C ILE A 257 -3.72 -2.09 -5.02
N CYS A 258 -3.64 -0.97 -5.75
CA CYS A 258 -3.14 -0.98 -7.12
C CYS A 258 -1.62 -1.23 -7.19
N ASP A 259 -1.15 -1.75 -8.31
CA ASP A 259 0.27 -2.07 -8.50
C ASP A 259 1.15 -0.82 -8.46
N ILE A 260 0.65 0.35 -8.90
CA ILE A 260 1.34 1.64 -8.80
C ILE A 260 1.61 1.99 -7.34
N GLY A 261 0.58 1.93 -6.49
CA GLY A 261 0.72 2.20 -5.05
C GLY A 261 1.62 1.19 -4.36
N ARG A 262 1.53 -0.08 -4.76
CA ARG A 262 2.35 -1.16 -4.23
C ARG A 262 3.83 -0.99 -4.54
N MET A 263 4.16 -0.50 -5.74
CA MET A 263 5.54 -0.30 -6.18
C MET A 263 6.09 1.09 -5.81
N SER A 264 5.30 1.95 -5.17
CA SER A 264 5.69 3.33 -4.85
C SER A 264 6.92 3.44 -3.94
N TYR A 265 7.23 2.42 -3.14
CA TYR A 265 8.41 2.39 -2.28
C TYR A 265 9.74 2.38 -3.06
N LYS A 266 9.71 2.09 -4.36
CA LYS A 266 10.89 2.14 -5.23
C LYS A 266 11.54 3.53 -5.28
N ILE A 267 10.79 4.58 -4.99
CA ILE A 267 11.31 5.94 -4.86
C ILE A 267 12.48 6.05 -3.86
N LEU A 268 12.56 5.13 -2.90
CA LEU A 268 13.66 5.07 -1.93
C LEU A 268 15.00 4.62 -2.56
N TYR A 269 14.95 3.92 -3.71
CA TYR A 269 16.11 3.22 -4.27
C TYR A 269 16.43 3.62 -5.70
N GLU A 270 15.41 3.99 -6.48
CA GLU A 270 15.57 4.28 -7.89
C GLU A 270 15.73 5.80 -8.09
N ASN A 271 16.86 6.21 -8.68
CA ASN A 271 17.16 7.61 -8.99
C ASN A 271 17.07 8.59 -7.79
N ARG A 272 17.32 8.09 -6.58
CA ARG A 272 17.17 8.83 -5.32
C ARG A 272 18.19 9.97 -5.22
N LEU A 273 17.71 11.19 -5.01
CA LEU A 273 18.56 12.35 -4.72
C LEU A 273 18.85 12.40 -3.20
N ILE A 274 20.14 12.36 -2.86
CA ILE A 274 20.62 12.43 -1.47
C ILE A 274 21.52 13.63 -1.19
N ASP A 275 21.99 14.33 -2.21
CA ASP A 275 22.85 15.51 -2.12
C ASP A 275 22.16 16.73 -2.74
N PHE A 276 22.55 17.94 -2.30
CA PHE A 276 22.13 19.16 -2.97
C PHE A 276 22.69 19.19 -4.39
N LYS A 277 21.85 19.45 -5.38
CA LYS A 277 22.32 19.79 -6.73
C LYS A 277 22.41 21.29 -6.84
N ILE A 278 23.60 21.81 -7.15
CA ILE A 278 23.90 23.22 -7.37
C ILE A 278 24.56 23.34 -8.73
N LYS A 279 23.79 23.66 -9.76
CA LYS A 279 24.20 23.58 -11.18
C LYS A 279 24.72 22.17 -11.50
N ASP A 280 25.98 22.07 -11.93
CA ASP A 280 26.60 20.79 -12.28
C ASP A 280 27.25 20.07 -11.09
N ASN A 281 27.20 20.66 -9.88
CA ASN A 281 27.85 20.12 -8.69
C ASN A 281 26.85 19.49 -7.72
N PHE A 282 27.28 18.43 -7.02
CA PHE A 282 26.55 17.84 -5.92
C PHE A 282 27.28 18.13 -4.60
N LEU A 283 26.55 18.75 -3.65
CA LEU A 283 27.06 19.07 -2.32
C LEU A 283 26.38 18.19 -1.28
N SER A 284 27.20 17.50 -0.47
CA SER A 284 26.70 16.55 0.52
C SER A 284 25.78 17.23 1.55
N THR A 285 24.65 16.60 1.83
CA THR A 285 23.71 17.04 2.88
C THR A 285 24.27 16.92 4.30
N LYS A 286 25.35 16.17 4.49
CA LYS A 286 26.07 16.06 5.78
C LYS A 286 26.71 17.37 6.19
N HIS A 287 27.03 18.26 5.23
CA HIS A 287 27.65 19.53 5.46
C HIS A 287 26.63 20.68 5.27
N GLN A 288 26.92 21.81 5.89
CA GLN A 288 26.03 22.98 5.81
C GLN A 288 26.19 23.78 4.50
N GLU A 289 27.14 23.41 3.65
CA GLU A 289 27.49 24.14 2.42
C GLU A 289 26.30 24.28 1.47
N GLY A 290 25.55 23.20 1.23
CA GLY A 290 24.37 23.25 0.34
C GLY A 290 23.34 24.27 0.82
N PHE A 291 23.05 24.31 2.11
CA PHE A 291 22.14 25.31 2.69
C PHE A 291 22.67 26.73 2.53
N LYS A 292 23.98 26.96 2.74
CA LYS A 292 24.62 28.26 2.57
C LYS A 292 24.52 28.75 1.13
N GLU A 293 24.77 27.88 0.16
CA GLU A 293 24.68 28.24 -1.26
C GLU A 293 23.24 28.58 -1.66
N ILE A 294 22.26 27.78 -1.25
CA ILE A 294 20.86 28.09 -1.51
C ILE A 294 20.43 29.40 -0.83
N ALA A 295 20.85 29.63 0.41
CA ALA A 295 20.57 30.89 1.10
C ALA A 295 21.18 32.11 0.39
N LYS A 296 22.42 32.01 -0.13
CA LYS A 296 23.07 33.06 -0.93
C LYS A 296 22.27 33.39 -2.21
N ILE A 297 21.78 32.35 -2.92
CA ILE A 297 20.97 32.53 -4.14
C ILE A 297 19.72 33.33 -3.82
N ILE A 298 19.04 32.94 -2.72
CA ILE A 298 17.81 33.62 -2.27
C ILE A 298 18.15 35.07 -1.84
N SER A 299 19.23 35.29 -1.06
CA SER A 299 19.66 36.60 -0.62
C SER A 299 20.00 37.53 -1.79
N SER A 300 20.74 37.03 -2.79
CA SER A 300 21.03 37.81 -4.00
C SER A 300 19.74 38.21 -4.73
N ALA A 301 18.76 37.29 -4.85
CA ALA A 301 17.48 37.64 -5.47
C ALA A 301 16.69 38.72 -4.69
N ILE A 302 16.79 38.71 -3.36
CA ILE A 302 16.18 39.76 -2.49
C ILE A 302 16.91 41.10 -2.68
N GLU A 303 18.24 41.11 -2.68
CA GLU A 303 19.08 42.33 -2.89
C GLU A 303 18.83 42.94 -4.26
N ASP A 304 18.76 42.11 -5.31
CA ASP A 304 18.45 42.50 -6.66
C ASP A 304 16.99 42.90 -6.90
N LYS A 305 16.16 42.85 -5.85
CA LYS A 305 14.71 43.13 -5.89
C LYS A 305 13.97 42.24 -6.92
N LYS A 306 14.49 41.07 -7.19
CA LYS A 306 13.87 40.08 -8.07
C LYS A 306 12.59 39.55 -7.42
N GLU A 307 11.52 39.43 -8.21
CA GLU A 307 10.30 38.79 -7.71
C GLU A 307 10.58 37.34 -7.31
N ILE A 308 10.14 36.94 -6.11
CA ILE A 308 10.25 35.57 -5.63
C ILE A 308 8.86 34.98 -5.54
N SER A 309 8.66 33.86 -6.18
CA SER A 309 7.38 33.14 -6.27
C SER A 309 7.47 31.78 -5.58
N MET A 310 6.58 31.52 -4.62
CA MET A 310 6.47 30.23 -3.92
C MET A 310 5.38 29.38 -4.57
N VAL A 311 5.70 28.14 -4.91
CA VAL A 311 4.75 27.17 -5.48
C VAL A 311 4.48 26.08 -4.45
N LEU A 312 3.23 26.02 -3.99
CA LEU A 312 2.72 24.96 -3.13
C LEU A 312 2.41 23.70 -3.98
N SER A 313 2.23 22.56 -3.31
CA SER A 313 2.06 21.30 -4.02
C SER A 313 0.95 20.42 -3.48
N ASN A 314 0.15 19.88 -4.40
CA ASN A 314 -0.84 18.85 -4.10
C ASN A 314 -0.20 17.49 -3.72
N TYR A 315 1.11 17.34 -3.89
CA TYR A 315 1.87 16.12 -3.57
C TYR A 315 2.51 16.16 -2.18
N LEU A 316 2.62 17.34 -1.58
CA LEU A 316 3.25 17.54 -0.27
C LEU A 316 2.25 17.39 0.87
N SER A 317 2.75 17.11 2.07
CA SER A 317 1.95 17.03 3.29
C SER A 317 1.33 18.38 3.66
N ILE A 318 0.41 18.36 4.61
CA ILE A 318 -0.16 19.58 5.19
C ILE A 318 0.96 20.41 5.83
N GLU A 319 1.80 19.76 6.62
CA GLU A 319 2.91 20.37 7.33
C GLU A 319 3.91 21.04 6.38
N ASP A 320 4.25 20.37 5.30
CA ASP A 320 5.17 20.91 4.29
C ASP A 320 4.59 22.15 3.60
N ASN A 321 3.33 22.11 3.17
CA ASN A 321 2.68 23.25 2.54
C ASN A 321 2.54 24.45 3.48
N LEU A 322 2.19 24.23 4.76
CA LEU A 322 2.12 25.28 5.77
C LEU A 322 3.49 25.91 6.02
N SER A 323 4.54 25.09 6.10
CA SER A 323 5.90 25.61 6.26
C SER A 323 6.36 26.46 5.06
N LEU A 324 5.99 26.09 3.84
CA LEU A 324 6.26 26.89 2.63
C LEU A 324 5.52 28.24 2.66
N ILE A 325 4.27 28.27 3.11
CA ILE A 325 3.51 29.52 3.28
C ILE A 325 4.19 30.43 4.30
N TYR A 326 4.56 29.86 5.46
CA TYR A 326 5.28 30.60 6.49
C TYR A 326 6.60 31.17 5.93
N PHE A 327 7.40 30.37 5.22
CA PHE A 327 8.65 30.80 4.62
C PHE A 327 8.43 31.96 3.63
N ALA A 328 7.42 31.86 2.77
CA ALA A 328 7.09 32.92 1.83
C ALA A 328 6.72 34.25 2.52
N LYS A 329 5.86 34.17 3.55
CA LYS A 329 5.34 35.38 4.21
C LYS A 329 6.33 35.99 5.19
N GLU A 330 6.94 35.17 6.06
CA GLU A 330 7.76 35.66 7.17
C GLU A 330 9.22 35.87 6.78
N VAL A 331 9.76 35.03 5.90
CA VAL A 331 11.17 35.09 5.51
C VAL A 331 11.34 35.88 4.21
N LEU A 332 10.65 35.47 3.15
CA LEU A 332 10.79 36.08 1.82
C LEU A 332 9.97 37.37 1.67
N LYS A 333 9.04 37.64 2.60
CA LYS A 333 8.14 38.81 2.60
C LYS A 333 7.38 38.96 1.27
N THR A 334 6.92 37.83 0.70
CA THR A 334 6.19 37.79 -0.56
C THR A 334 4.78 37.21 -0.40
N ASP A 335 3.82 37.83 -1.11
CA ASP A 335 2.45 37.32 -1.27
C ASP A 335 2.28 36.57 -2.62
N LYS A 336 3.37 36.32 -3.33
CA LYS A 336 3.41 35.60 -4.60
C LYS A 336 3.42 34.10 -4.35
N ILE A 337 2.30 33.59 -3.84
CA ILE A 337 2.11 32.18 -3.53
C ILE A 337 1.14 31.58 -4.56
N TYR A 338 1.51 30.47 -5.14
CA TYR A 338 0.82 29.83 -6.25
C TYR A 338 0.55 28.36 -5.98
N LEU A 339 -0.50 27.84 -6.60
CA LEU A 339 -0.89 26.42 -6.52
C LEU A 339 -1.45 25.98 -7.86
N ASP A 340 -1.14 24.74 -8.27
CA ASP A 340 -1.77 24.11 -9.42
C ASP A 340 -3.23 23.75 -9.07
N GLU A 341 -4.16 24.31 -9.84
CA GLU A 341 -5.56 23.89 -9.78
C GLU A 341 -5.70 22.54 -10.48
N THR A 342 -5.92 21.49 -9.68
CA THR A 342 -6.38 20.24 -10.25
C THR A 342 -7.82 20.44 -10.75
N SER A 343 -7.98 20.56 -12.06
CA SER A 343 -9.30 20.64 -12.73
C SER A 343 -10.01 19.29 -12.82
N PHE A 344 -9.46 18.26 -12.18
CA PHE A 344 -10.00 16.91 -12.25
C PHE A 344 -11.16 16.72 -11.26
N GLU A 345 -12.30 16.27 -11.79
CA GLU A 345 -13.34 15.68 -10.97
C GLU A 345 -12.74 14.48 -10.23
N GLN A 346 -12.66 14.57 -8.90
CA GLN A 346 -12.11 13.50 -8.07
C GLN A 346 -13.10 12.32 -8.02
N LYS A 347 -12.84 11.29 -8.81
CA LYS A 347 -13.65 10.08 -8.85
C LYS A 347 -12.80 8.83 -9.04
N ILE A 348 -13.35 7.68 -8.71
CA ILE A 348 -12.72 6.40 -9.00
C ILE A 348 -12.83 6.13 -10.49
N GLU A 349 -11.68 6.06 -11.17
CA GLU A 349 -11.53 5.95 -12.62
C GLU A 349 -11.92 4.56 -13.13
N ASP A 350 -11.51 3.51 -12.42
CA ASP A 350 -11.64 2.12 -12.84
C ASP A 350 -12.75 1.35 -12.12
N GLY A 351 -13.56 2.02 -11.30
CA GLY A 351 -14.61 1.41 -10.49
C GLY A 351 -14.10 0.55 -9.33
N ILE A 352 -12.79 0.49 -9.08
CA ILE A 352 -12.16 -0.26 -7.98
C ILE A 352 -11.60 0.71 -6.95
N LEU A 353 -10.48 1.41 -7.26
CA LEU A 353 -9.90 2.41 -6.36
C LEU A 353 -8.93 3.42 -6.99
N LEU A 354 -8.53 3.29 -8.23
CA LEU A 354 -7.72 4.31 -8.88
C LEU A 354 -8.50 5.61 -9.02
N ASN A 355 -7.94 6.70 -8.51
CA ASN A 355 -8.56 8.02 -8.62
C ASN A 355 -8.04 8.74 -9.87
N THR A 356 -8.91 9.51 -10.53
CA THR A 356 -8.54 10.39 -11.65
C THR A 356 -7.50 11.41 -11.21
N ASP A 357 -7.61 11.92 -9.99
CA ASP A 357 -6.62 12.80 -9.39
C ASP A 357 -5.43 11.99 -8.84
N LYS A 358 -4.27 12.17 -9.44
CA LYS A 358 -3.03 11.50 -9.05
C LYS A 358 -2.27 12.23 -7.93
N SER A 359 -2.85 13.29 -7.39
CA SER A 359 -2.27 14.09 -6.29
C SER A 359 -2.92 13.72 -4.96
N PRO A 360 -2.16 13.31 -3.94
CA PRO A 360 -2.74 12.75 -2.72
C PRO A 360 -3.45 13.78 -1.82
N ASN A 361 -3.16 15.08 -1.96
CA ASN A 361 -3.58 16.13 -1.01
C ASN A 361 -4.40 17.27 -1.64
N SER A 362 -4.94 17.08 -2.83
CA SER A 362 -5.69 18.12 -3.56
C SER A 362 -6.91 18.64 -2.78
N LYS A 363 -7.55 17.79 -1.96
CA LYS A 363 -8.68 18.20 -1.13
C LYS A 363 -8.26 19.23 -0.08
N PHE A 364 -7.12 19.04 0.57
CA PHE A 364 -6.54 20.00 1.50
C PHE A 364 -6.14 21.29 0.79
N THR A 365 -5.38 21.20 -0.29
CA THR A 365 -4.86 22.38 -0.98
C THR A 365 -5.95 23.25 -1.57
N SER A 366 -7.11 22.66 -1.94
CA SER A 366 -8.29 23.41 -2.35
C SER A 366 -8.88 24.29 -1.22
N GLN A 367 -8.83 23.80 0.03
CA GLN A 367 -9.23 24.59 1.21
C GLN A 367 -8.19 25.68 1.51
N LEU A 368 -6.90 25.30 1.43
CA LEU A 368 -5.77 26.21 1.65
C LEU A 368 -5.85 27.42 0.70
N LYS A 369 -6.17 27.19 -0.57
CA LYS A 369 -6.36 28.24 -1.57
C LYS A 369 -7.41 29.27 -1.15
N LYS A 370 -8.53 28.83 -0.59
CA LYS A 370 -9.60 29.72 -0.12
C LYS A 370 -9.18 30.54 1.10
N ILE A 371 -8.52 29.89 2.07
CA ILE A 371 -8.13 30.56 3.35
C ILE A 371 -7.04 31.61 3.12
N TYR A 372 -6.02 31.28 2.30
CA TYR A 372 -4.85 32.14 2.10
C TYR A 372 -4.88 32.95 0.80
N GLN A 373 -5.99 32.91 0.03
CA GLN A 373 -6.17 33.59 -1.25
C GLN A 373 -5.05 33.31 -2.26
N ILE A 374 -4.62 32.03 -2.35
CA ILE A 374 -3.51 31.58 -3.17
C ILE A 374 -3.88 31.68 -4.65
N LYS A 375 -2.95 32.19 -5.48
CA LYS A 375 -3.14 32.39 -6.91
C LYS A 375 -2.99 31.09 -7.69
N ASN A 376 -3.57 31.06 -8.90
CA ASN A 376 -3.35 29.94 -9.79
C ASN A 376 -1.92 29.98 -10.35
N ILE A 377 -1.29 28.81 -10.47
CA ILE A 377 0.06 28.64 -10.99
C ILE A 377 0.23 29.20 -12.43
N SER A 378 -0.84 29.26 -13.24
CA SER A 378 -0.83 29.88 -14.57
C SER A 378 -0.52 31.37 -14.58
N GLN A 379 -0.66 32.06 -13.45
CA GLN A 379 -0.42 33.49 -13.28
C GLN A 379 1.02 33.81 -12.84
N ILE A 380 1.89 32.80 -12.74
CA ILE A 380 3.27 32.97 -12.27
C ILE A 380 4.08 33.77 -13.29
N ASN A 381 4.85 34.71 -12.78
CA ASN A 381 5.83 35.44 -13.59
C ASN A 381 7.05 34.52 -13.82
N LYS A 382 7.32 34.18 -15.08
CA LYS A 382 8.42 33.29 -15.45
C LYS A 382 9.81 33.86 -15.21
N ASP A 383 9.93 35.17 -15.07
CA ASP A 383 11.19 35.86 -14.77
C ASP A 383 11.48 35.91 -13.26
N SER A 384 10.53 35.53 -12.43
CA SER A 384 10.73 35.45 -10.98
C SER A 384 11.67 34.31 -10.59
N LEU A 385 12.27 34.40 -9.40
CA LEU A 385 12.89 33.23 -8.77
C LEU A 385 11.78 32.33 -8.22
N VAL A 386 11.56 31.19 -8.83
CA VAL A 386 10.52 30.25 -8.44
C VAL A 386 11.07 29.20 -7.50
N ILE A 387 10.38 28.96 -6.36
CA ILE A 387 10.74 27.97 -5.36
C ILE A 387 9.54 27.01 -5.19
N GLY A 388 9.74 25.70 -5.34
CA GLY A 388 8.64 24.75 -5.21
C GLY A 388 9.03 23.29 -5.38
N PHE A 389 8.04 22.41 -5.33
CA PHE A 389 8.27 20.99 -5.54
C PHE A 389 8.50 20.66 -7.02
N TYR A 390 9.50 19.85 -7.31
CA TYR A 390 9.96 19.60 -8.68
C TYR A 390 8.85 19.16 -9.65
N LYS A 391 7.88 18.37 -9.21
CA LYS A 391 6.78 17.89 -10.07
C LYS A 391 5.91 19.04 -10.59
N ASP A 392 5.68 20.06 -9.78
CA ASP A 392 4.89 21.22 -10.17
C ASP A 392 5.72 22.15 -11.07
N LEU A 393 7.00 22.33 -10.78
CA LEU A 393 7.92 23.13 -11.60
C LEU A 393 8.15 22.52 -12.97
N LEU A 394 8.21 21.18 -13.09
CA LEU A 394 8.28 20.48 -14.38
C LEU A 394 7.07 20.80 -15.28
N LYS A 395 5.86 20.80 -14.71
CA LYS A 395 4.64 21.17 -15.45
C LYS A 395 4.72 22.57 -16.05
N LEU A 396 5.36 23.48 -15.34
CA LEU A 396 5.55 24.88 -15.77
C LEU A 396 6.72 25.08 -16.71
N LYS A 397 7.58 24.08 -16.88
CA LYS A 397 8.86 24.19 -17.59
C LYS A 397 9.78 25.29 -17.02
N LEU A 398 9.78 25.44 -15.70
CA LEU A 398 10.58 26.42 -14.96
C LEU A 398 11.81 25.74 -14.35
N TYR A 399 12.90 25.70 -15.08
CA TYR A 399 14.12 24.95 -14.72
C TYR A 399 15.16 25.78 -13.97
N SER A 400 15.11 27.11 -14.04
CA SER A 400 16.01 28.04 -13.34
C SER A 400 15.64 28.32 -11.88
N GLY A 401 14.58 27.70 -11.38
CA GLY A 401 14.13 27.83 -10.00
C GLY A 401 14.85 26.93 -9.01
N ILE A 402 14.51 27.06 -7.72
CA ILE A 402 14.94 26.18 -6.66
C ILE A 402 13.88 25.11 -6.46
N ALA A 403 14.21 23.88 -6.78
CA ALA A 403 13.30 22.74 -6.63
C ALA A 403 13.55 22.00 -5.31
N PHE A 404 12.48 21.54 -4.64
CA PHE A 404 12.57 20.47 -3.65
C PHE A 404 12.33 19.14 -4.38
N GLY A 405 13.16 18.12 -4.13
CA GLY A 405 13.05 16.88 -4.89
C GLY A 405 13.51 15.62 -4.17
N TRP A 406 13.01 14.48 -4.63
CA TRP A 406 13.40 13.14 -4.19
C TRP A 406 14.30 12.43 -5.20
N GLU A 407 14.32 12.92 -6.44
CA GLU A 407 14.95 12.29 -7.58
C GLU A 407 15.99 13.22 -8.23
N ILE A 408 16.98 12.63 -8.87
CA ILE A 408 17.95 13.36 -9.68
C ILE A 408 17.26 13.77 -10.98
N ILE A 409 17.12 15.09 -11.18
CA ILE A 409 16.48 15.69 -12.35
C ILE A 409 17.46 16.66 -12.99
N ASN A 410 17.92 16.32 -14.19
CA ASN A 410 18.98 17.08 -14.86
C ASN A 410 18.54 18.48 -15.28
N GLN A 411 17.25 18.68 -15.53
CA GLN A 411 16.69 19.96 -16.01
C GLN A 411 16.79 21.11 -14.99
N PHE A 412 16.90 20.83 -13.68
CA PHE A 412 17.01 21.87 -12.67
C PHE A 412 18.45 22.16 -12.29
N ASP A 413 18.77 23.47 -12.19
CA ASP A 413 20.07 23.92 -11.70
C ASP A 413 20.22 23.76 -10.18
N TYR A 414 19.11 23.89 -9.44
CA TYR A 414 19.12 23.86 -7.98
C TYR A 414 18.06 22.90 -7.46
N ILE A 415 18.49 21.83 -6.77
CA ILE A 415 17.58 20.89 -6.13
C ILE A 415 18.02 20.64 -4.70
N ILE A 416 17.07 20.80 -3.78
CA ILE A 416 17.22 20.49 -2.36
C ILE A 416 16.60 19.12 -2.11
N PRO A 417 17.39 18.12 -1.69
CA PRO A 417 16.87 16.80 -1.35
C PRO A 417 16.14 16.86 -0.01
N PHE A 418 15.05 16.06 0.10
CA PHE A 418 14.32 15.92 1.37
C PHE A 418 13.78 14.50 1.56
N ALA A 419 13.34 14.21 2.79
CA ALA A 419 12.82 12.91 3.17
C ALA A 419 11.53 12.57 2.40
N THR A 420 11.44 11.32 1.92
CA THR A 420 10.22 10.80 1.31
C THR A 420 9.17 10.50 2.38
N TYR A 421 7.94 10.27 1.98
CA TYR A 421 6.86 9.88 2.89
C TYR A 421 7.00 8.48 3.53
N PHE A 422 8.03 7.71 3.18
CA PHE A 422 8.44 6.49 3.89
C PHE A 422 9.45 6.78 5.00
N GLU A 423 10.11 7.93 4.93
CA GLU A 423 11.19 8.37 5.83
C GLU A 423 10.73 9.43 6.84
N THR A 424 9.48 9.91 6.73
CA THR A 424 8.91 10.94 7.62
C THR A 424 7.43 10.73 7.86
N GLU A 425 6.92 11.38 8.89
CA GLU A 425 5.49 11.53 9.13
C GLU A 425 4.97 12.76 8.41
N GLY A 426 3.68 12.73 8.01
CA GLY A 426 2.98 13.83 7.39
C GLY A 426 1.49 13.56 7.28
N SER A 427 0.69 14.62 7.28
CA SER A 427 -0.78 14.55 7.23
C SER A 427 -1.31 14.89 5.84
N PHE A 428 -2.38 14.19 5.43
CA PHE A 428 -3.02 14.33 4.13
C PHE A 428 -4.54 14.23 4.26
N ILE A 429 -5.29 14.98 3.49
CA ILE A 429 -6.75 14.85 3.40
C ILE A 429 -7.09 14.23 2.05
N ASN A 430 -7.60 12.98 2.08
CA ASN A 430 -7.96 12.27 0.86
C ASN A 430 -9.19 12.87 0.16
N TRP A 431 -9.53 12.38 -1.04
CA TRP A 431 -10.66 12.88 -1.83
C TRP A 431 -12.02 12.80 -1.12
N GLN A 432 -12.20 11.85 -0.19
CA GLN A 432 -13.41 11.70 0.62
C GLN A 432 -13.45 12.63 1.83
N GLY A 433 -12.36 13.36 2.10
CA GLY A 433 -12.22 14.27 3.23
C GLY A 433 -11.70 13.63 4.51
N PHE A 434 -11.17 12.41 4.47
CA PHE A 434 -10.56 11.78 5.65
C PHE A 434 -9.13 12.28 5.86
N LEU A 435 -8.82 12.71 7.07
CA LEU A 435 -7.46 13.00 7.50
C LEU A 435 -6.71 11.71 7.74
N ARG A 436 -5.60 11.54 7.08
CA ARG A 436 -4.74 10.35 7.15
C ARG A 436 -3.29 10.75 7.31
N LYS A 437 -2.52 9.90 8.00
CA LYS A 437 -1.11 10.17 8.29
C LYS A 437 -0.21 9.10 7.69
N THR A 438 0.92 9.52 7.14
CA THR A 438 2.04 8.62 6.87
C THR A 438 2.75 8.28 8.17
N SER A 439 3.38 7.13 8.20
CA SER A 439 4.26 6.73 9.31
C SER A 439 5.65 6.46 8.78
N LYS A 440 6.66 6.88 9.52
CA LYS A 440 8.06 6.64 9.20
C LYS A 440 8.38 5.14 9.26
N ALA A 441 8.67 4.54 8.13
CA ALA A 441 9.01 3.12 8.01
C ALA A 441 10.53 2.87 8.06
N VAL A 442 11.31 3.80 7.54
CA VAL A 442 12.78 3.73 7.49
C VAL A 442 13.39 5.06 7.86
N GLU A 443 14.63 5.03 8.36
CA GLU A 443 15.42 6.23 8.59
C GLU A 443 15.90 6.79 7.26
N PRO A 444 15.83 8.10 7.04
CA PRO A 444 16.46 8.72 5.89
C PRO A 444 17.98 8.62 5.94
N GLU A 445 18.64 8.80 4.80
CA GLU A 445 20.09 8.98 4.75
C GLU A 445 20.55 10.15 5.62
N ILE A 446 21.76 10.05 6.16
CA ILE A 446 22.32 11.06 7.07
C ILE A 446 22.33 12.43 6.40
N GLY A 447 21.68 13.40 7.02
CA GLY A 447 21.55 14.78 6.54
C GLY A 447 20.29 15.06 5.73
N ILE A 448 19.53 14.04 5.34
CA ILE A 448 18.22 14.19 4.72
C ILE A 448 17.18 14.48 5.81
N LEU A 449 16.46 15.57 5.64
CA LEU A 449 15.45 16.06 6.60
C LEU A 449 14.06 16.11 5.96
N PRO A 450 12.98 16.03 6.74
CA PRO A 450 11.65 16.40 6.27
C PRO A 450 11.62 17.82 5.70
N LEU A 451 10.78 18.11 4.71
CA LEU A 451 10.77 19.42 4.05
C LEU A 451 10.51 20.56 5.02
N TRP A 452 9.56 20.42 5.93
CA TRP A 452 9.28 21.45 6.94
C TRP A 452 10.51 21.76 7.83
N LYS A 453 11.37 20.76 8.15
CA LYS A 453 12.63 21.00 8.87
C LYS A 453 13.68 21.70 7.99
N ILE A 454 13.70 21.41 6.69
CA ILE A 454 14.56 22.10 5.73
C ILE A 454 14.17 23.58 5.69
N ILE A 455 12.88 23.87 5.61
CA ILE A 455 12.36 25.24 5.62
C ILE A 455 12.73 25.96 6.92
N SER A 456 12.55 25.31 8.07
CA SER A 456 12.97 25.84 9.38
C SER A 456 14.47 26.17 9.39
N LYS A 457 15.31 25.27 8.88
CA LYS A 457 16.75 25.48 8.79
C LYS A 457 17.14 26.60 7.82
N LEU A 458 16.47 26.70 6.66
CA LEU A 458 16.68 27.82 5.73
C LEU A 458 16.30 29.15 6.38
N SER A 459 15.19 29.20 7.13
CA SER A 459 14.75 30.42 7.81
C SER A 459 15.82 31.00 8.75
N SER A 460 16.60 30.13 9.41
CA SER A 460 17.66 30.57 10.32
C SER A 460 18.79 31.35 9.62
N TYR A 461 19.03 31.13 8.32
CA TYR A 461 20.01 31.91 7.55
C TYR A 461 19.56 33.35 7.27
N PHE A 462 18.26 33.64 7.44
CA PHE A 462 17.67 34.98 7.30
C PHE A 462 17.34 35.62 8.67
N SER A 463 17.89 35.10 9.75
CA SER A 463 17.67 35.56 11.12
C SER A 463 16.19 35.51 11.54
N VAL A 464 15.40 34.62 10.96
CA VAL A 464 14.01 34.37 11.32
C VAL A 464 13.93 33.06 12.09
N TYR A 465 13.37 33.11 13.29
CA TYR A 465 13.17 31.89 14.08
C TYR A 465 12.09 31.02 13.45
N PRO A 466 12.26 29.68 13.43
CA PRO A 466 11.25 28.78 12.91
C PRO A 466 9.98 28.85 13.75
N TYR A 467 8.85 28.96 13.08
CA TYR A 467 7.53 28.91 13.74
C TYR A 467 7.18 27.49 14.20
N PHE A 468 7.69 26.49 13.49
CA PHE A 468 7.49 25.07 13.77
C PHE A 468 8.83 24.40 14.13
N GLU A 469 8.95 23.91 15.34
CA GLU A 469 10.13 23.16 15.81
C GLU A 469 9.88 21.64 15.78
N ASN A 470 8.61 21.25 15.98
CA ASN A 470 8.15 19.88 16.01
C ASN A 470 6.93 19.68 15.11
N ILE A 471 6.72 18.45 14.65
CA ILE A 471 5.54 18.12 13.83
C ILE A 471 4.22 18.37 14.57
N LYS A 472 4.22 18.30 15.90
CA LYS A 472 3.05 18.58 16.73
C LYS A 472 2.61 20.04 16.72
N ASP A 473 3.53 20.96 16.42
CA ASP A 473 3.22 22.39 16.36
C ASP A 473 2.23 22.72 15.25
N PHE A 474 2.11 21.83 14.25
CA PHE A 474 1.13 21.96 13.18
C PHE A 474 -0.29 21.54 13.56
N GLU A 475 -0.50 20.87 14.69
CA GLU A 475 -1.81 20.32 15.06
C GLU A 475 -2.89 21.41 15.19
N GLU A 476 -2.55 22.57 15.75
CA GLU A 476 -3.48 23.70 15.87
C GLU A 476 -3.81 24.31 14.50
N GLU A 477 -2.85 24.35 13.60
CA GLU A 477 -3.07 24.83 12.24
C GLU A 477 -3.94 23.84 11.44
N ILE A 478 -3.72 22.54 11.61
CA ILE A 478 -4.50 21.49 10.94
C ILE A 478 -5.97 21.53 11.34
N LYS A 479 -6.28 21.86 12.61
CA LYS A 479 -7.66 21.99 13.10
C LYS A 479 -8.48 23.08 12.39
N LYS A 480 -7.84 24.03 11.72
CA LYS A 480 -8.52 25.08 10.94
C LYS A 480 -9.14 24.56 9.62
N PHE A 481 -8.82 23.34 9.22
CA PHE A 481 -9.30 22.74 7.99
C PHE A 481 -10.43 21.74 8.24
N GLU A 482 -11.30 21.57 7.24
CA GLU A 482 -12.40 20.63 7.32
C GLU A 482 -11.92 19.21 6.97
N TYR A 483 -12.12 18.25 7.87
CA TYR A 483 -11.80 16.83 7.64
C TYR A 483 -12.65 15.91 8.50
N LYS A 484 -12.64 14.63 8.13
CA LYS A 484 -13.25 13.52 8.86
C LYS A 484 -12.13 12.67 9.48
N MET A 485 -12.42 12.03 10.61
CA MET A 485 -11.56 10.98 11.17
C MET A 485 -11.99 9.62 10.65
N ASP A 486 -11.02 8.71 10.39
CA ASP A 486 -11.29 7.33 9.96
C ASP A 486 -11.88 6.47 11.08
#